data_8ebe0589991ab4702af863f9fe85a529
#
_entry.id   8ebe0589991ab4702af863f9fe85a529
#
_cell.length_a   1.000
_cell.length_b   1.000
_cell.length_c   1.000
_cell.angle_alpha   90.00
_cell.angle_beta   90.00
_cell.angle_gamma   90.00
#
_symmetry.space_group_name_H-M   'P 1'
#
loop_
_entity.id
_entity.type
_entity.pdbx_description
1 polymer ?
#
loop_
_entity_poly.entity_id
_entity_poly.type
_entity_poly.pdbx_seq_one_letter_code
_entity_poly.pdbx_strand_id
1 'polypeptide(L)'
;MLMFLSDMLTEDKDGKLLYKEKLTTLWDDIQYNNLSKEGKVDFPNGKKPEKLLQNIIEMSSYKGDYVMDFFGGSGSTAAVALKLGRRWITCEQIETQVEKMKERLQNVITGADDKGISSDVKWQGGGSFVYAELFPKNMGYLQDIIHSSDLTELKTVYDRMLSGIDGSQEPADLSFRADLDKIEWEASKVKFDDQKRLLVKLLDKNGLYYNYSEIDDTVVREFLSKEDIAFNKAFYESEA
;
A
#
# COMPACT_ATOMS: atom_id res chain seq x y z
N MET A 1 33.66 -7.95 -23.36
CA MET A 1 34.07 -7.10 -22.23
C MET A 1 35.11 -7.86 -21.43
N LEU A 2 36.34 -7.37 -21.36
CA LEU A 2 37.40 -7.96 -20.56
C LEU A 2 37.17 -7.50 -19.10
N MET A 3 37.12 -8.47 -18.18
CA MET A 3 37.06 -8.18 -16.74
C MET A 3 38.44 -8.57 -16.15
N PHE A 4 39.03 -7.67 -15.38
CA PHE A 4 40.27 -7.95 -14.67
C PHE A 4 39.95 -8.66 -13.35
N LEU A 5 40.85 -9.49 -12.89
CA LEU A 5 40.71 -10.21 -11.60
C LEU A 5 40.54 -9.22 -10.44
N SER A 6 41.19 -8.04 -10.49
CA SER A 6 41.04 -6.97 -9.53
C SER A 6 39.61 -6.47 -9.39
N ASP A 7 38.82 -6.49 -10.48
CA ASP A 7 37.44 -6.01 -10.46
C ASP A 7 36.51 -7.01 -9.74
N MET A 8 36.97 -8.24 -9.61
CA MET A 8 36.24 -9.35 -9.00
C MET A 8 36.67 -9.62 -7.54
N LEU A 9 37.63 -8.86 -7.04
CA LEU A 9 38.09 -9.02 -5.67
C LEU A 9 37.60 -7.86 -4.80
N THR A 10 37.33 -8.15 -3.54
CA THR A 10 37.08 -7.19 -2.48
C THR A 10 37.76 -7.68 -1.20
N GLU A 11 38.04 -6.79 -0.28
CA GLU A 11 38.54 -7.15 1.03
C GLU A 11 37.43 -7.17 2.05
N ASP A 12 37.41 -8.14 2.93
CA ASP A 12 36.57 -8.13 4.10
C ASP A 12 37.18 -7.20 5.20
N LYS A 13 36.49 -7.11 6.33
CA LYS A 13 36.90 -6.28 7.47
C LYS A 13 38.23 -6.70 8.13
N ASP A 14 38.68 -7.94 7.84
CA ASP A 14 39.91 -8.53 8.36
C ASP A 14 41.04 -8.48 7.32
N GLY A 15 40.81 -7.80 6.17
CA GLY A 15 41.79 -7.68 5.09
C GLY A 15 41.92 -8.91 4.20
N LYS A 16 41.01 -9.88 4.35
CA LYS A 16 40.98 -11.08 3.53
C LYS A 16 40.35 -10.78 2.18
N LEU A 17 41.01 -11.17 1.10
CA LEU A 17 40.46 -11.05 -0.25
C LEU A 17 39.30 -12.02 -0.45
N LEU A 18 38.20 -11.49 -0.84
CA LEU A 18 36.98 -12.21 -1.22
C LEU A 18 36.74 -12.07 -2.72
N TYR A 19 36.24 -13.12 -3.34
CA TYR A 19 35.83 -13.12 -4.72
C TYR A 19 34.38 -12.64 -4.83
N LYS A 20 34.13 -11.64 -5.69
CA LYS A 20 32.79 -11.15 -6.01
C LYS A 20 32.15 -12.04 -7.06
N GLU A 21 31.18 -12.80 -6.71
CA GLU A 21 30.33 -13.52 -7.67
C GLU A 21 29.23 -12.60 -8.21
N LYS A 22 28.94 -12.76 -9.52
CA LYS A 22 27.77 -12.11 -10.09
C LYS A 22 26.52 -12.76 -9.53
N LEU A 23 25.57 -11.94 -9.11
CA LEU A 23 24.23 -12.43 -8.79
C LEU A 23 23.65 -13.14 -10.02
N THR A 24 23.23 -14.37 -9.81
CA THR A 24 22.54 -15.20 -10.81
C THR A 24 21.04 -15.24 -10.51
N THR A 25 20.26 -15.88 -11.35
CA THR A 25 18.82 -16.10 -11.11
C THR A 25 18.56 -17.24 -10.11
N LEU A 26 19.59 -17.99 -9.76
CA LEU A 26 19.52 -19.04 -8.74
C LEU A 26 20.18 -18.52 -7.46
N TRP A 27 19.42 -18.47 -6.39
CA TRP A 27 19.85 -18.01 -5.06
C TRP A 27 19.71 -19.18 -4.07
N ASP A 28 20.70 -19.99 -3.99
CA ASP A 28 20.75 -21.18 -3.14
C ASP A 28 21.34 -20.91 -1.74
N ASP A 29 21.88 -19.71 -1.53
CA ASP A 29 22.42 -19.23 -0.26
C ASP A 29 21.33 -18.68 0.69
N ILE A 30 20.09 -18.55 0.23
CA ILE A 30 19.00 -18.01 1.04
C ILE A 30 18.44 -19.09 1.96
N GLN A 31 18.68 -18.94 3.25
CA GLN A 31 18.17 -19.85 4.26
C GLN A 31 16.76 -19.46 4.67
N TYR A 32 15.86 -20.46 4.62
CA TYR A 32 14.49 -20.32 5.13
C TYR A 32 14.35 -20.78 6.60
N ASN A 33 15.47 -21.13 7.22
CA ASN A 33 15.55 -21.54 8.62
C ASN A 33 15.56 -20.30 9.53
N ASN A 34 14.94 -20.39 10.70
CA ASN A 34 14.94 -19.31 11.71
C ASN A 34 14.25 -18.01 11.31
N LEU A 35 13.39 -18.01 10.32
CA LEU A 35 12.60 -16.82 9.95
C LEU A 35 11.80 -16.25 11.12
N SER A 36 11.34 -17.09 12.05
CA SER A 36 10.65 -16.67 13.26
C SER A 36 11.46 -15.70 14.12
N LYS A 37 12.80 -15.77 14.05
CA LYS A 37 13.69 -14.91 14.84
C LYS A 37 13.95 -13.54 14.22
N GLU A 38 13.76 -13.39 12.91
CA GLU A 38 13.96 -12.13 12.22
C GLU A 38 12.90 -11.11 12.65
N GLY A 39 13.31 -9.89 12.98
CA GLY A 39 12.43 -8.81 13.45
C GLY A 39 11.82 -9.06 14.82
N LYS A 40 12.13 -10.17 15.49
CA LYS A 40 11.58 -10.58 16.80
C LYS A 40 10.05 -10.58 16.90
N VAL A 41 9.39 -10.86 15.78
CA VAL A 41 7.92 -10.99 15.71
C VAL A 41 7.53 -12.40 15.30
N ASP A 42 6.51 -12.93 15.93
CA ASP A 42 5.92 -14.20 15.55
C ASP A 42 4.94 -13.98 14.39
N PHE A 43 5.29 -14.57 13.23
CA PHE A 43 4.48 -14.52 12.01
C PHE A 43 4.61 -15.89 11.33
N PRO A 44 3.74 -16.83 11.65
CA PRO A 44 3.95 -18.25 11.36
C PRO A 44 3.93 -18.59 9.87
N ASN A 45 3.20 -17.80 9.06
CA ASN A 45 3.06 -18.08 7.63
C ASN A 45 3.37 -16.84 6.79
N GLY A 46 4.13 -17.01 5.72
CA GLY A 46 4.34 -15.98 4.71
C GLY A 46 5.49 -14.99 4.96
N LYS A 47 6.20 -15.07 6.10
CA LYS A 47 7.37 -14.23 6.37
C LYS A 47 8.48 -14.52 5.35
N LYS A 48 9.01 -13.50 4.72
CA LYS A 48 10.09 -13.62 3.74
C LYS A 48 11.45 -13.41 4.42
N PRO A 49 12.49 -14.18 4.04
CA PRO A 49 13.83 -13.97 4.56
C PRO A 49 14.34 -12.55 4.23
N GLU A 50 14.93 -11.89 5.21
CA GLU A 50 15.52 -10.56 4.96
C GLU A 50 16.63 -10.60 3.91
N LYS A 51 17.38 -11.70 3.84
CA LYS A 51 18.42 -11.90 2.82
C LYS A 51 17.86 -11.89 1.39
N LEU A 52 16.70 -12.53 1.17
CA LEU A 52 16.00 -12.48 -0.11
C LEU A 52 15.67 -11.05 -0.51
N LEU A 53 15.07 -10.32 0.42
CA LEU A 53 14.65 -8.93 0.19
C LEU A 53 15.86 -8.00 0.04
N GLN A 54 16.96 -8.26 0.75
CA GLN A 54 18.23 -7.55 0.54
C GLN A 54 18.67 -7.66 -0.91
N ASN A 55 18.77 -8.88 -1.44
CA ASN A 55 19.20 -9.09 -2.82
C ASN A 55 18.29 -8.34 -3.82
N ILE A 56 16.96 -8.41 -3.64
CA ILE A 56 15.99 -7.74 -4.51
C ILE A 56 16.17 -6.22 -4.44
N ILE A 57 16.23 -5.66 -3.24
CA ILE A 57 16.29 -4.21 -3.04
C ILE A 57 17.63 -3.64 -3.52
N GLU A 58 18.74 -4.31 -3.28
CA GLU A 58 20.06 -3.89 -3.74
C GLU A 58 20.20 -3.92 -5.26
N MET A 59 19.55 -4.89 -5.94
CA MET A 59 19.55 -4.95 -7.40
C MET A 59 18.68 -3.89 -8.06
N SER A 60 17.61 -3.46 -7.40
CA SER A 60 16.56 -2.63 -8.02
C SER A 60 16.54 -1.18 -7.55
N SER A 61 17.38 -0.82 -6.57
CA SER A 61 17.35 0.52 -5.98
C SER A 61 18.70 0.95 -5.41
N TYR A 62 18.85 2.27 -5.22
CA TYR A 62 20.00 2.88 -4.56
C TYR A 62 19.62 3.40 -3.17
N LYS A 63 20.62 3.71 -2.35
CA LYS A 63 20.41 4.33 -1.05
C LYS A 63 19.67 5.67 -1.20
N GLY A 64 18.59 5.83 -0.44
CA GLY A 64 17.73 7.02 -0.51
C GLY A 64 16.51 6.89 -1.43
N ASP A 65 16.47 5.86 -2.29
CA ASP A 65 15.31 5.56 -3.13
C ASP A 65 14.11 5.09 -2.30
N TYR A 66 12.94 5.09 -2.92
CA TYR A 66 11.71 4.58 -2.33
C TYR A 66 11.50 3.10 -2.67
N VAL A 67 11.16 2.33 -1.66
CA VAL A 67 10.70 0.93 -1.78
C VAL A 67 9.25 0.90 -1.32
N MET A 68 8.37 0.37 -2.14
CA MET A 68 6.95 0.28 -1.83
C MET A 68 6.46 -1.16 -1.79
N ASP A 69 5.68 -1.49 -0.76
CA ASP A 69 5.07 -2.80 -0.58
C ASP A 69 3.61 -2.64 -0.16
N PHE A 70 2.69 -3.03 -1.04
CA PHE A 70 1.25 -2.92 -0.81
C PHE A 70 0.68 -4.02 0.09
N PHE A 71 1.45 -5.07 0.35
CA PHE A 71 1.05 -6.24 1.13
C PHE A 71 2.09 -6.52 2.20
N GLY A 72 2.27 -5.55 3.08
CA GLY A 72 3.38 -5.47 4.03
C GLY A 72 3.51 -6.67 4.98
N GLY A 73 2.39 -7.30 5.33
CA GLY A 73 2.36 -8.48 6.18
C GLY A 73 3.13 -8.28 7.48
N SER A 74 4.22 -9.03 7.63
CA SER A 74 5.11 -8.91 8.80
C SER A 74 6.09 -7.72 8.75
N GLY A 75 6.04 -6.89 7.70
CA GLY A 75 6.93 -5.73 7.53
C GLY A 75 8.38 -6.06 7.15
N SER A 76 8.63 -7.24 6.57
CA SER A 76 10.00 -7.63 6.18
C SER A 76 10.61 -6.69 5.17
N THR A 77 9.87 -6.29 4.15
CA THR A 77 10.33 -5.35 3.12
C THR A 77 10.70 -3.98 3.72
N ALA A 78 9.84 -3.43 4.57
CA ALA A 78 10.09 -2.14 5.23
C ALA A 78 11.32 -2.20 6.16
N ALA A 79 11.47 -3.30 6.91
CA ALA A 79 12.60 -3.53 7.79
C ALA A 79 13.94 -3.57 7.01
N VAL A 80 13.96 -4.31 5.91
CA VAL A 80 15.17 -4.41 5.06
C VAL A 80 15.47 -3.10 4.36
N ALA A 81 14.47 -2.43 3.81
CA ALA A 81 14.63 -1.12 3.17
C ALA A 81 15.22 -0.09 4.15
N LEU A 82 14.73 -0.05 5.39
CA LEU A 82 15.27 0.82 6.44
C LEU A 82 16.73 0.49 6.76
N LYS A 83 17.06 -0.78 7.00
CA LYS A 83 18.43 -1.24 7.28
C LYS A 83 19.40 -0.92 6.15
N LEU A 84 18.93 -0.91 4.92
CA LEU A 84 19.71 -0.58 3.72
C LEU A 84 19.72 0.92 3.38
N GLY A 85 19.08 1.77 4.19
CA GLY A 85 19.04 3.21 3.99
C GLY A 85 18.17 3.66 2.82
N ARG A 86 17.15 2.88 2.47
CA ARG A 86 16.09 3.27 1.55
C ARG A 86 14.94 3.90 2.32
N ARG A 87 14.18 4.77 1.65
CA ARG A 87 12.86 5.19 2.13
C ARG A 87 11.86 4.09 1.80
N TRP A 88 10.79 3.98 2.57
CA TRP A 88 9.82 2.92 2.31
C TRP A 88 8.41 3.39 2.61
N ILE A 89 7.48 2.78 1.90
CA ILE A 89 6.04 2.90 2.09
C ILE A 89 5.49 1.48 2.12
N THR A 90 4.70 1.15 3.12
CA THR A 90 4.06 -0.16 3.20
C THR A 90 2.60 -0.02 3.59
N CYS A 91 1.75 -0.86 3.03
CA CYS A 91 0.33 -0.91 3.32
C CYS A 91 -0.03 -2.32 3.80
N GLU A 92 -0.98 -2.40 4.72
CA GLU A 92 -1.54 -3.66 5.19
C GLU A 92 -2.99 -3.43 5.61
N GLN A 93 -3.88 -4.37 5.27
CA GLN A 93 -5.31 -4.26 5.56
C GLN A 93 -5.71 -5.03 6.81
N ILE A 94 -4.93 -6.06 7.19
CA ILE A 94 -5.26 -6.94 8.30
C ILE A 94 -4.68 -6.37 9.58
N GLU A 95 -5.54 -5.91 10.49
CA GLU A 95 -5.17 -5.25 11.74
C GLU A 95 -4.14 -6.02 12.55
N THR A 96 -4.33 -7.34 12.71
CA THR A 96 -3.38 -8.19 13.45
C THR A 96 -2.00 -8.25 12.80
N GLN A 97 -1.91 -8.09 11.48
CA GLN A 97 -0.65 -8.01 10.75
C GLN A 97 -0.03 -6.62 10.88
N VAL A 98 -0.83 -5.56 10.85
CA VAL A 98 -0.38 -4.19 11.11
C VAL A 98 0.30 -4.08 12.46
N GLU A 99 -0.28 -4.67 13.51
CA GLU A 99 0.32 -4.69 14.85
C GLU A 99 1.67 -5.41 14.86
N LYS A 100 1.78 -6.55 14.17
CA LYS A 100 3.04 -7.29 14.03
C LYS A 100 4.10 -6.50 13.24
N MET A 101 3.68 -5.80 12.20
CA MET A 101 4.55 -4.91 11.43
C MET A 101 5.08 -3.76 12.29
N LYS A 102 4.21 -3.11 13.07
CA LYS A 102 4.58 -2.03 13.99
C LYS A 102 5.59 -2.52 15.03
N GLU A 103 5.33 -3.68 15.64
CA GLU A 103 6.24 -4.33 16.59
C GLU A 103 7.61 -4.58 15.95
N ARG A 104 7.65 -5.15 14.74
CA ARG A 104 8.90 -5.39 14.01
C ARG A 104 9.66 -4.09 13.75
N LEU A 105 8.99 -3.09 13.22
CA LEU A 105 9.63 -1.81 12.89
C LEU A 105 10.18 -1.11 14.13
N GLN A 106 9.50 -1.20 15.27
CA GLN A 106 10.01 -0.72 16.55
C GLN A 106 11.28 -1.48 16.96
N ASN A 107 11.31 -2.81 16.83
CA ASN A 107 12.50 -3.61 17.14
C ASN A 107 13.68 -3.24 16.23
N VAL A 108 13.42 -2.94 14.96
CA VAL A 108 14.47 -2.48 14.03
C VAL A 108 14.97 -1.10 14.42
N ILE A 109 14.09 -0.14 14.68
CA ILE A 109 14.45 1.25 15.01
C ILE A 109 15.21 1.33 16.34
N THR A 110 14.81 0.54 17.34
CA THR A 110 15.51 0.50 18.63
C THR A 110 16.83 -0.26 18.59
N GLY A 111 17.16 -0.94 17.48
CA GLY A 111 18.32 -1.81 17.37
C GLY A 111 18.15 -3.14 18.12
N ALA A 112 16.94 -3.44 18.61
CA ALA A 112 16.65 -4.71 19.28
C ALA A 112 16.68 -5.91 18.32
N ASP A 113 16.40 -5.70 17.02
CA ASP A 113 16.46 -6.72 15.99
C ASP A 113 17.92 -6.96 15.56
N ASP A 114 18.52 -8.02 16.12
CA ASP A 114 19.90 -8.45 15.87
C ASP A 114 20.00 -9.59 14.84
N LYS A 115 18.89 -9.96 14.21
CA LYS A 115 18.79 -11.09 13.26
C LYS A 115 18.62 -10.61 11.81
N GLY A 116 18.42 -11.58 10.92
CA GLY A 116 18.34 -11.29 9.50
C GLY A 116 19.62 -10.64 9.00
N ILE A 117 19.51 -9.56 8.24
CA ILE A 117 20.65 -8.81 7.69
C ILE A 117 21.28 -7.83 8.68
N SER A 118 20.80 -7.74 9.92
CA SER A 118 21.30 -6.74 10.89
C SER A 118 22.80 -6.80 11.11
N SER A 119 23.36 -8.03 11.22
CA SER A 119 24.79 -8.23 11.37
C SER A 119 25.56 -7.84 10.10
N ASP A 120 25.06 -8.20 8.94
CA ASP A 120 25.72 -7.99 7.64
C ASP A 120 25.90 -6.50 7.35
N VAL A 121 24.84 -5.70 7.64
CA VAL A 121 24.85 -4.26 7.43
C VAL A 121 25.31 -3.47 8.67
N LYS A 122 25.69 -4.15 9.76
CA LYS A 122 26.08 -3.55 11.05
C LYS A 122 25.03 -2.58 11.59
N TRP A 123 23.77 -3.01 11.52
CA TRP A 123 22.64 -2.20 11.98
C TRP A 123 22.70 -1.96 13.49
N GLN A 124 22.58 -0.70 13.89
CA GLN A 124 22.61 -0.29 15.31
C GLN A 124 21.29 0.39 15.75
N GLY A 125 20.27 0.31 14.92
CA GLY A 125 19.04 1.04 15.14
C GLY A 125 19.04 2.40 14.48
N GLY A 126 17.97 3.16 14.69
CA GLY A 126 17.77 4.49 14.14
C GLY A 126 16.64 4.56 13.12
N GLY A 127 16.28 5.78 12.76
CA GLY A 127 15.16 6.07 11.88
C GLY A 127 13.86 6.31 12.62
N SER A 128 12.83 6.56 11.85
CA SER A 128 11.45 6.75 12.31
C SER A 128 10.49 6.37 11.18
N PHE A 129 9.24 6.18 11.52
CA PHE A 129 8.17 6.02 10.53
C PHE A 129 6.92 6.76 10.97
N VAL A 130 6.09 7.11 10.00
CA VAL A 130 4.74 7.62 10.23
C VAL A 130 3.77 6.48 10.05
N TYR A 131 2.94 6.25 11.03
CA TYR A 131 1.78 5.36 10.92
C TYR A 131 0.55 6.21 10.64
N ALA A 132 -0.21 5.84 9.63
CA ALA A 132 -1.45 6.48 9.28
C ALA A 132 -2.53 5.44 8.98
N GLU A 133 -3.70 5.65 9.51
CA GLU A 133 -4.90 4.91 9.14
C GLU A 133 -5.69 5.74 8.14
N LEU A 134 -6.12 5.10 7.05
CA LEU A 134 -7.02 5.76 6.12
C LEU A 134 -8.37 5.92 6.80
N PHE A 135 -8.78 7.16 6.99
CA PHE A 135 -10.10 7.45 7.52
C PHE A 135 -11.15 7.05 6.47
N PRO A 136 -12.10 6.18 6.80
CA PRO A 136 -13.17 5.79 5.88
C PRO A 136 -14.17 6.93 5.75
N LYS A 137 -13.93 7.85 4.84
CA LYS A 137 -14.66 9.10 4.63
C LYS A 137 -16.19 8.90 4.53
N ASN A 138 -16.57 7.77 3.93
CA ASN A 138 -17.98 7.43 3.73
C ASN A 138 -18.51 6.35 4.69
N MET A 139 -17.78 6.00 5.74
CA MET A 139 -18.16 4.91 6.63
C MET A 139 -19.51 5.17 7.33
N GLY A 140 -19.81 6.41 7.68
CA GLY A 140 -21.10 6.80 8.25
C GLY A 140 -22.24 6.46 7.30
N TYR A 141 -22.12 6.85 6.04
CA TYR A 141 -23.13 6.55 5.02
C TYR A 141 -23.24 5.03 4.74
N LEU A 142 -22.12 4.31 4.72
CA LEU A 142 -22.13 2.86 4.57
C LEU A 142 -22.90 2.17 5.71
N GLN A 143 -22.66 2.57 6.96
CA GLN A 143 -23.39 2.05 8.11
C GLN A 143 -24.88 2.37 8.02
N ASP A 144 -25.25 3.59 7.66
CA ASP A 144 -26.64 4.01 7.50
C ASP A 144 -27.34 3.21 6.39
N ILE A 145 -26.66 2.95 5.25
CA ILE A 145 -27.20 2.08 4.19
C ILE A 145 -27.44 0.67 4.71
N ILE A 146 -26.45 0.10 5.39
CA ILE A 146 -26.52 -1.28 5.91
C ILE A 146 -27.68 -1.41 6.92
N HIS A 147 -27.88 -0.43 7.79
CA HIS A 147 -28.88 -0.48 8.85
C HIS A 147 -30.26 0.00 8.41
N SER A 148 -30.42 0.61 7.23
CA SER A 148 -31.76 1.00 6.74
C SER A 148 -32.66 -0.22 6.62
N SER A 149 -33.89 -0.09 7.12
CA SER A 149 -34.88 -1.17 7.19
C SER A 149 -35.90 -1.14 6.06
N ASP A 150 -36.06 0.01 5.43
CA ASP A 150 -37.00 0.20 4.34
C ASP A 150 -36.49 1.21 3.29
N LEU A 151 -37.27 1.34 2.20
CA LEU A 151 -36.94 2.22 1.07
C LEU A 151 -36.91 3.70 1.44
N THR A 152 -37.73 4.11 2.41
CA THR A 152 -37.83 5.52 2.83
C THR A 152 -36.57 5.92 3.59
N GLU A 153 -36.11 5.08 4.51
CA GLU A 153 -34.86 5.27 5.21
C GLU A 153 -33.67 5.27 4.23
N LEU A 154 -33.63 4.31 3.32
CA LEU A 154 -32.56 4.23 2.32
C LEU A 154 -32.52 5.48 1.42
N LYS A 155 -33.69 6.00 1.03
CA LYS A 155 -33.77 7.25 0.25
C LYS A 155 -33.28 8.44 1.06
N THR A 156 -33.60 8.50 2.33
CA THR A 156 -33.09 9.54 3.22
C THR A 156 -31.55 9.52 3.31
N VAL A 157 -30.95 8.33 3.38
CA VAL A 157 -29.50 8.19 3.35
C VAL A 157 -28.93 8.69 2.01
N TYR A 158 -29.55 8.31 0.90
CA TYR A 158 -29.17 8.77 -0.43
C TYR A 158 -29.23 10.31 -0.56
N ASP A 159 -30.31 10.94 -0.10
CA ASP A 159 -30.46 12.40 -0.16
C ASP A 159 -29.37 13.10 0.68
N ARG A 160 -28.99 12.51 1.82
CA ARG A 160 -27.85 12.99 2.62
C ARG A 160 -26.49 12.77 1.93
N MET A 161 -26.32 11.67 1.21
CA MET A 161 -25.11 11.43 0.41
C MET A 161 -24.92 12.52 -0.64
N LEU A 162 -26.01 13.04 -1.22
CA LEU A 162 -25.96 14.09 -2.23
C LEU A 162 -25.72 15.50 -1.63
N SER A 163 -26.38 15.81 -0.54
CA SER A 163 -26.47 17.19 -0.03
C SER A 163 -25.75 17.43 1.31
N GLY A 164 -25.34 16.35 1.99
CA GLY A 164 -24.89 16.46 3.39
C GLY A 164 -26.02 16.64 4.38
N ILE A 165 -25.69 16.73 5.66
CA ILE A 165 -26.63 17.02 6.74
C ILE A 165 -26.32 18.41 7.29
N ASP A 166 -27.26 19.31 7.23
CA ASP A 166 -27.37 20.62 7.95
C ASP A 166 -26.09 21.10 8.67
N GLY A 167 -24.99 21.22 7.96
CA GLY A 167 -23.70 21.72 8.46
C GLY A 167 -22.91 20.81 9.40
N SER A 168 -23.40 19.63 9.73
CA SER A 168 -22.73 18.69 10.64
C SER A 168 -22.04 17.50 9.96
N GLN A 169 -22.38 17.23 8.71
CA GLN A 169 -21.74 16.21 7.88
C GLN A 169 -21.52 16.76 6.47
N GLU A 170 -20.34 16.58 5.94
CA GLU A 170 -20.09 16.86 4.53
C GLU A 170 -20.82 15.84 3.65
N PRO A 171 -21.23 16.24 2.42
CA PRO A 171 -21.73 15.28 1.44
C PRO A 171 -20.77 14.12 1.26
N ALA A 172 -21.31 12.96 0.90
CA ALA A 172 -20.45 11.82 0.57
C ALA A 172 -19.45 12.23 -0.51
N ASP A 173 -18.20 11.86 -0.32
CA ASP A 173 -17.17 12.03 -1.34
C ASP A 173 -17.42 10.99 -2.43
N LEU A 174 -18.02 11.40 -3.52
CA LEU A 174 -18.45 10.53 -4.59
C LEU A 174 -17.74 10.92 -5.89
N SER A 175 -16.82 10.08 -6.30
CA SER A 175 -16.09 10.22 -7.56
C SER A 175 -17.00 10.09 -8.79
N PHE A 176 -18.16 9.42 -8.64
CA PHE A 176 -19.12 9.15 -9.72
C PHE A 176 -20.49 9.68 -9.37
N ARG A 177 -20.61 10.99 -9.15
CA ARG A 177 -21.86 11.65 -8.86
C ARG A 177 -22.92 11.45 -9.94
N ALA A 178 -22.51 11.38 -11.21
CA ALA A 178 -23.39 11.09 -12.33
C ALA A 178 -24.04 9.70 -12.27
N ASP A 179 -23.44 8.73 -11.56
CA ASP A 179 -24.06 7.42 -11.37
C ASP A 179 -25.14 7.45 -10.30
N LEU A 180 -25.08 8.36 -9.33
CA LEU A 180 -26.15 8.59 -8.36
C LEU A 180 -27.40 9.20 -9.01
N ASP A 181 -27.22 10.13 -9.92
CA ASP A 181 -28.33 10.79 -10.63
C ASP A 181 -29.13 9.79 -11.50
N LYS A 182 -28.54 8.63 -11.81
CA LYS A 182 -29.20 7.56 -12.58
C LYS A 182 -29.99 6.57 -11.73
N ILE A 183 -30.04 6.75 -10.40
CA ILE A 183 -30.81 5.85 -9.53
C ILE A 183 -32.30 6.16 -9.63
N GLU A 184 -33.05 5.27 -10.24
CA GLU A 184 -34.49 5.34 -10.33
C GLU A 184 -35.16 4.77 -9.08
N TRP A 185 -35.56 5.63 -8.15
CA TRP A 185 -36.23 5.24 -6.91
C TRP A 185 -37.66 4.70 -7.13
N GLU A 186 -38.31 5.12 -8.20
CA GLU A 186 -39.72 4.80 -8.51
C GLU A 186 -39.89 3.52 -9.33
N ALA A 187 -38.80 2.91 -9.77
CA ALA A 187 -38.88 1.65 -10.49
C ALA A 187 -39.38 0.56 -9.54
N SER A 188 -40.68 0.32 -9.51
CA SER A 188 -41.41 -0.66 -8.70
C SER A 188 -40.95 -2.12 -8.89
N LYS A 189 -39.85 -2.34 -9.58
CA LYS A 189 -39.27 -3.63 -9.92
C LYS A 189 -37.93 -3.91 -9.23
N VAL A 190 -37.28 -2.93 -8.64
CA VAL A 190 -35.98 -3.13 -7.98
C VAL A 190 -36.22 -3.47 -6.51
N LYS A 191 -35.71 -4.63 -6.10
CA LYS A 191 -35.84 -5.06 -4.70
C LYS A 191 -35.01 -4.15 -3.80
N PHE A 192 -35.49 -3.91 -2.58
CA PHE A 192 -34.84 -3.10 -1.57
C PHE A 192 -33.39 -3.48 -1.36
N ASP A 193 -33.08 -4.78 -1.23
CA ASP A 193 -31.72 -5.29 -1.05
C ASP A 193 -30.80 -4.99 -2.23
N ASP A 194 -31.34 -4.97 -3.46
CA ASP A 194 -30.55 -4.66 -4.65
C ASP A 194 -30.22 -3.17 -4.71
N GLN A 195 -31.12 -2.30 -4.23
CA GLN A 195 -30.85 -0.87 -4.09
C GLN A 195 -29.80 -0.59 -3.03
N LYS A 196 -29.86 -1.28 -1.88
CA LYS A 196 -28.80 -1.20 -0.87
C LYS A 196 -27.45 -1.56 -1.47
N ARG A 197 -27.38 -2.71 -2.15
CA ARG A 197 -26.14 -3.17 -2.82
C ARG A 197 -25.63 -2.18 -3.87
N LEU A 198 -26.54 -1.53 -4.60
CA LEU A 198 -26.17 -0.53 -5.57
C LEU A 198 -25.52 0.68 -4.90
N LEU A 199 -26.11 1.21 -3.82
CA LEU A 199 -25.53 2.34 -3.08
C LEU A 199 -24.18 1.98 -2.45
N VAL A 200 -24.03 0.77 -1.89
CA VAL A 200 -22.74 0.29 -1.37
C VAL A 200 -21.70 0.26 -2.49
N LYS A 201 -22.03 -0.28 -3.67
CA LYS A 201 -21.11 -0.29 -4.82
C LYS A 201 -20.71 1.11 -5.29
N LEU A 202 -21.61 2.09 -5.19
CA LEU A 202 -21.30 3.48 -5.52
C LEU A 202 -20.33 4.09 -4.51
N LEU A 203 -20.51 3.79 -3.22
CA LEU A 203 -19.55 4.18 -2.19
C LEU A 203 -18.19 3.48 -2.35
N ASP A 204 -18.18 2.20 -2.73
CA ASP A 204 -16.94 1.43 -2.93
C ASP A 204 -16.12 1.92 -4.13
N LYS A 205 -16.77 2.46 -5.16
CA LYS A 205 -16.07 3.08 -6.29
C LYS A 205 -15.35 4.37 -5.90
N ASN A 206 -15.57 4.83 -4.71
CA ASN A 206 -15.30 6.17 -4.30
C ASN A 206 -13.83 6.42 -3.97
N GLY A 207 -13.22 7.35 -4.67
CA GLY A 207 -11.99 8.01 -4.25
C GLY A 207 -10.70 7.25 -4.47
N LEU A 208 -10.71 6.03 -5.03
CA LEU A 208 -9.49 5.28 -5.27
C LEU A 208 -8.85 5.63 -6.63
N TYR A 209 -9.66 5.77 -7.66
CA TYR A 209 -9.20 6.15 -9.01
C TYR A 209 -10.37 6.55 -9.89
N TYR A 210 -10.08 7.36 -10.92
CA TYR A 210 -10.97 7.65 -12.02
C TYR A 210 -10.57 6.82 -13.23
N ASN A 211 -11.57 6.41 -14.03
CA ASN A 211 -11.27 5.71 -15.26
C ASN A 211 -10.69 6.71 -16.29
N TYR A 212 -9.63 6.33 -17.00
CA TYR A 212 -9.07 7.20 -18.03
C TYR A 212 -10.09 7.64 -19.09
N SER A 213 -11.03 6.78 -19.43
CA SER A 213 -12.15 7.12 -20.34
C SER A 213 -13.03 8.28 -19.85
N GLU A 214 -12.97 8.63 -18.57
CA GLU A 214 -13.77 9.69 -17.95
C GLU A 214 -12.96 10.97 -17.69
N ILE A 215 -11.69 11.01 -18.15
CA ILE A 215 -10.75 12.13 -17.88
C ILE A 215 -11.26 13.49 -18.42
N ASP A 216 -12.14 13.47 -19.41
CA ASP A 216 -12.75 14.65 -20.01
C ASP A 216 -14.15 14.96 -19.45
N ASP A 217 -14.68 14.12 -18.55
CA ASP A 217 -15.93 14.38 -17.85
C ASP A 217 -15.84 15.64 -16.97
N THR A 218 -16.87 16.46 -16.99
CA THR A 218 -16.87 17.75 -16.28
C THR A 218 -16.78 17.58 -14.79
N VAL A 219 -17.42 16.55 -14.22
CA VAL A 219 -17.41 16.26 -12.79
C VAL A 219 -16.04 15.73 -12.37
N VAL A 220 -15.45 14.82 -13.15
CA VAL A 220 -14.10 14.30 -12.90
C VAL A 220 -13.05 15.40 -12.93
N ARG A 221 -13.18 16.35 -13.86
CA ARG A 221 -12.28 17.51 -13.97
C ARG A 221 -12.32 18.46 -12.77
N GLU A 222 -13.40 18.49 -12.00
CA GLU A 222 -13.46 19.29 -10.77
C GLU A 222 -12.55 18.73 -9.67
N PHE A 223 -12.25 17.43 -9.71
CA PHE A 223 -11.45 16.73 -8.71
C PHE A 223 -10.00 16.45 -9.12
N LEU A 224 -9.67 16.61 -10.41
CA LEU A 224 -8.34 16.42 -10.93
C LEU A 224 -7.62 17.75 -11.14
N SER A 225 -6.37 17.84 -10.73
CA SER A 225 -5.53 18.98 -11.09
C SER A 225 -5.22 18.97 -12.60
N LYS A 226 -4.87 20.14 -13.14
CA LYS A 226 -4.45 20.24 -14.56
C LYS A 226 -3.19 19.40 -14.82
N GLU A 227 -2.35 19.29 -13.82
CA GLU A 227 -1.11 18.51 -13.84
C GLU A 227 -1.42 17.02 -13.90
N ASP A 228 -2.38 16.52 -13.10
CA ASP A 228 -2.82 15.13 -13.13
C ASP A 228 -3.44 14.76 -14.47
N ILE A 229 -4.29 15.63 -15.02
CA ILE A 229 -4.89 15.42 -16.34
C ILE A 229 -3.81 15.35 -17.42
N ALA A 230 -2.86 16.27 -17.41
CA ALA A 230 -1.76 16.30 -18.38
C ALA A 230 -0.86 15.06 -18.26
N PHE A 231 -0.54 14.65 -17.03
CA PHE A 231 0.26 13.46 -16.76
C PHE A 231 -0.43 12.19 -17.28
N ASN A 232 -1.70 12.00 -16.96
CA ASN A 232 -2.44 10.80 -17.36
C ASN A 232 -2.61 10.76 -18.90
N LYS A 233 -2.91 11.88 -19.56
CA LYS A 233 -2.98 11.94 -21.01
C LYS A 233 -1.65 11.60 -21.64
N ALA A 234 -0.54 12.18 -21.18
CA ALA A 234 0.77 11.88 -21.68
C ALA A 234 1.15 10.39 -21.50
N PHE A 235 0.79 9.80 -20.36
CA PHE A 235 1.07 8.40 -20.07
C PHE A 235 0.30 7.46 -21.02
N TYR A 236 -1.02 7.60 -21.12
CA TYR A 236 -1.85 6.68 -21.90
C TYR A 236 -1.79 6.93 -23.42
N GLU A 237 -1.52 8.16 -23.85
CA GLU A 237 -1.39 8.50 -25.28
C GLU A 237 0.01 8.22 -25.84
N SER A 238 1.02 8.04 -25.01
CA SER A 238 2.36 7.67 -25.45
C SER A 238 2.50 6.18 -25.80
N GLU A 239 1.56 5.34 -25.40
CA GLU A 239 1.54 3.90 -25.68
C GLU A 239 0.63 3.53 -26.88
N ALA A 240 -0.05 4.49 -27.48
CA ALA A 240 -0.93 4.30 -28.64
C ALA A 240 -0.21 4.72 -29.94
#